data_1f70a4e0a34cc3b38aaf8c9d72f260f8
#
_entry.id   1f70a4e0a34cc3b38aaf8c9d72f260f8
#
_cell.length_a   1.000
_cell.length_b   1.000
_cell.length_c   1.000
_cell.angle_alpha   90.00
_cell.angle_beta   90.00
_cell.angle_gamma   90.00
#
_symmetry.space_group_name_H-M   'P 1'
#
loop_
_entity.id
_entity.type
_entity.pdbx_description
1 polymer ?
#
loop_
_entity_poly.entity_id
_entity_poly.type
_entity_poly.pdbx_seq_one_letter_code
_entity_poly.pdbx_strand_id
1 'polypeptide(L)'
;MNIDHIATVVYQELQRVSGNAHHEVNLDDPVTYPYLTFTLTAEHLTINSDGYYLDIDLFDKDTTFNKLLELETKLRDAFQARQIDTDQAYIMFNFNSSDNIRTIDEALKRRNLRFYMKVWWKKPVGIQRQSEKRTSST
;
A
#
# COMPACT_ATOMS: atom_id res chain seq x y z
N MET A 1 -6.82 -4.65 -15.93
CA MET A 1 -6.54 -3.74 -14.80
C MET A 1 -7.56 -3.97 -13.71
N ASN A 2 -7.11 -4.35 -12.54
CA ASN A 2 -7.98 -4.62 -11.39
C ASN A 2 -7.41 -3.90 -10.16
N ILE A 3 -8.04 -2.78 -9.81
CA ILE A 3 -7.59 -1.94 -8.70
C ILE A 3 -7.76 -2.67 -7.36
N ASP A 4 -8.79 -3.48 -7.22
CA ASP A 4 -8.99 -4.29 -6.01
C ASP A 4 -7.85 -5.26 -5.76
N HIS A 5 -7.22 -5.76 -6.83
CA HIS A 5 -6.05 -6.62 -6.71
C HIS A 5 -4.91 -5.89 -6.01
N ILE A 6 -4.68 -4.63 -6.38
CA ILE A 6 -3.62 -3.82 -5.76
C ILE A 6 -3.89 -3.62 -4.27
N ALA A 7 -5.12 -3.28 -3.90
CA ALA A 7 -5.50 -3.11 -2.49
C ALA A 7 -5.30 -4.41 -1.71
N THR A 8 -5.64 -5.56 -2.30
CA THR A 8 -5.47 -6.87 -1.67
C THR A 8 -3.99 -7.18 -1.44
N VAL A 9 -3.15 -6.96 -2.45
CA VAL A 9 -1.70 -7.20 -2.35
C VAL A 9 -1.10 -6.32 -1.26
N VAL A 10 -1.45 -5.04 -1.25
CA VAL A 10 -0.96 -4.09 -0.24
C VAL A 10 -1.39 -4.51 1.16
N TYR A 11 -2.66 -4.87 1.33
CA TYR A 11 -3.16 -5.33 2.62
C TYR A 11 -2.36 -6.54 3.13
N GLN A 12 -2.17 -7.54 2.27
CA GLN A 12 -1.44 -8.76 2.63
C GLN A 12 -0.01 -8.45 3.05
N GLU A 13 0.68 -7.57 2.32
CA GLU A 13 2.05 -7.19 2.63
C GLU A 13 2.13 -6.39 3.93
N LEU A 14 1.22 -5.45 4.15
CA LEU A 14 1.19 -4.66 5.39
C LEU A 14 0.83 -5.53 6.59
N GLN A 15 -0.11 -6.45 6.44
CA GLN A 15 -0.49 -7.38 7.50
C GLN A 15 0.68 -8.31 7.88
N ARG A 16 1.45 -8.75 6.89
CA ARG A 16 2.63 -9.58 7.12
C ARG A 16 3.67 -8.87 8.00
N VAL A 17 3.85 -7.57 7.79
CA VAL A 17 4.86 -6.77 8.50
C VAL A 17 4.34 -6.32 9.87
N SER A 18 3.12 -5.79 9.93
CA SER A 18 2.58 -5.14 11.12
C SER A 18 1.76 -6.08 12.01
N GLY A 19 1.08 -7.07 11.42
CA GLY A 19 0.16 -7.93 12.13
C GLY A 19 -1.17 -7.28 12.50
N ASN A 20 -1.36 -5.98 12.24
CA ASN A 20 -2.58 -5.24 12.62
C ASN A 20 -2.86 -4.13 11.62
N ALA A 21 -3.10 -4.52 10.36
CA ALA A 21 -3.34 -3.60 9.25
C ALA A 21 -4.82 -3.59 8.87
N HIS A 22 -5.32 -2.40 8.51
CA HIS A 22 -6.71 -2.19 8.12
C HIS A 22 -6.77 -1.28 6.90
N HIS A 23 -7.66 -1.61 5.94
CA HIS A 23 -7.89 -0.76 4.78
C HIS A 23 -8.89 0.34 5.16
N GLU A 24 -8.46 1.59 5.04
CA GLU A 24 -9.21 2.82 5.32
C GLU A 24 -9.50 3.06 6.81
N VAL A 25 -10.07 2.10 7.52
CA VAL A 25 -10.49 2.31 8.91
C VAL A 25 -10.35 1.03 9.72
N ASN A 26 -10.04 1.18 11.02
CA ASN A 26 -10.03 0.08 11.97
C ASN A 26 -11.41 -0.03 12.62
N LEU A 27 -12.10 -1.13 12.35
CA LEU A 27 -13.43 -1.42 12.91
C LEU A 27 -13.40 -2.38 14.09
N ASP A 28 -12.21 -2.73 14.60
CA ASP A 28 -12.08 -3.64 15.73
C ASP A 28 -12.66 -3.01 17.01
N ASP A 29 -13.28 -3.83 17.84
CA ASP A 29 -13.80 -3.43 19.14
C ASP A 29 -13.57 -4.56 20.16
N PRO A 30 -12.66 -4.39 21.15
CA PRO A 30 -11.84 -3.19 21.37
C PRO A 30 -10.70 -3.05 20.36
N VAL A 31 -10.22 -1.81 20.22
CA VAL A 31 -9.08 -1.51 19.36
C VAL A 31 -7.80 -1.99 20.02
N THR A 32 -6.95 -2.67 19.24
CA THR A 32 -5.62 -3.10 19.67
C THR A 32 -4.56 -2.18 19.08
N TYR A 33 -3.68 -1.68 19.92
CA TYR A 33 -2.58 -0.79 19.52
C TYR A 33 -1.23 -1.51 19.55
N PRO A 34 -0.26 -1.09 18.75
CA PRO A 34 -0.41 -0.16 17.64
C PRO A 34 -1.13 -0.81 16.46
N TYR A 35 -1.74 0.01 15.63
CA TYR A 35 -2.32 -0.47 14.38
C TYR A 35 -2.03 0.52 13.25
N LEU A 36 -2.25 0.07 12.03
CA LEU A 36 -2.18 0.95 10.87
C LEU A 36 -3.45 0.86 10.03
N THR A 37 -3.74 1.97 9.36
CA THR A 37 -4.70 2.01 8.27
C THR A 37 -3.99 2.46 7.01
N PHE A 38 -4.52 2.12 5.84
CA PHE A 38 -3.93 2.58 4.59
C PHE A 38 -5.00 2.97 3.59
N THR A 39 -4.62 3.90 2.72
CA THR A 39 -5.44 4.31 1.58
C THR A 39 -4.55 4.39 0.35
N LEU A 40 -5.18 4.29 -0.82
CA LEU A 40 -4.49 4.35 -2.11
C LEU A 40 -5.07 5.46 -2.96
N THR A 41 -4.19 6.28 -3.54
CA THR A 41 -4.57 7.28 -4.53
C THR A 41 -3.84 6.95 -5.82
N ALA A 42 -4.59 6.76 -6.90
CA ALA A 42 -4.02 6.35 -8.18
C ALA A 42 -3.82 7.56 -9.11
N GLU A 43 -2.76 7.51 -9.91
CA GLU A 43 -2.56 8.41 -11.03
C GLU A 43 -2.20 7.61 -12.27
N HIS A 44 -2.68 8.07 -13.42
CA HIS A 44 -2.39 7.41 -14.69
C HIS A 44 -0.99 7.79 -15.18
N LEU A 45 -0.19 6.81 -15.57
CA LEU A 45 1.15 7.06 -16.12
C LEU A 45 1.20 6.74 -17.60
N THR A 46 0.95 5.48 -17.98
CA THR A 46 0.92 5.05 -19.39
C THR A 46 -0.26 4.12 -19.59
N ILE A 47 -0.48 3.69 -20.83
CA ILE A 47 -1.57 2.76 -21.14
C ILE A 47 -1.48 1.46 -20.32
N ASN A 48 -0.28 1.07 -19.92
CA ASN A 48 -0.04 -0.18 -19.19
C ASN A 48 0.46 0.02 -17.77
N SER A 49 0.55 1.27 -17.28
CA SER A 49 1.08 1.52 -15.95
C SER A 49 0.34 2.65 -15.25
N ASP A 50 0.24 2.49 -13.94
CA ASP A 50 -0.30 3.49 -13.02
C ASP A 50 0.67 3.73 -11.88
N GLY A 51 0.61 4.92 -11.29
CA GLY A 51 1.27 5.24 -10.05
C GLY A 51 0.25 5.25 -8.92
N TYR A 52 0.64 4.77 -7.75
CA TYR A 52 -0.21 4.84 -6.57
C TYR A 52 0.56 5.48 -5.44
N TYR A 53 -0.09 6.43 -4.76
CA TYR A 53 0.39 6.89 -3.46
C TYR A 53 -0.27 6.01 -2.42
N LEU A 54 0.57 5.33 -1.65
CA LEU A 54 0.13 4.50 -0.52
C LEU A 54 0.34 5.32 0.73
N ASP A 55 -0.76 5.81 1.30
CA ASP A 55 -0.76 6.54 2.56
C ASP A 55 -1.04 5.58 3.70
N ILE A 56 -0.10 5.48 4.64
CA ILE A 56 -0.21 4.61 5.79
C ILE A 56 -0.25 5.49 7.03
N ASP A 57 -1.29 5.35 7.82
CA ASP A 57 -1.39 6.01 9.13
C ASP A 57 -1.14 4.99 10.23
N LEU A 58 -0.18 5.30 11.10
CA LEU A 58 0.16 4.49 12.25
C LEU A 58 -0.43 5.12 13.50
N PHE A 59 -1.07 4.30 14.33
CA PHE A 59 -1.75 4.75 15.55
C PHE A 59 -1.25 3.97 16.76
N ASP A 60 -0.98 4.69 17.85
CA ASP A 60 -0.65 4.08 19.14
C ASP A 60 -1.19 4.95 20.27
N LYS A 61 -1.51 4.33 21.38
CA LYS A 61 -1.77 5.03 22.65
C LYS A 61 -0.55 4.90 23.52
N ASP A 62 0.22 5.99 23.62
CA ASP A 62 1.46 6.02 24.38
C ASP A 62 1.83 7.48 24.68
N THR A 63 2.75 7.68 25.59
CA THR A 63 3.32 8.99 25.88
C THR A 63 4.37 9.41 24.85
N THR A 64 4.89 8.45 24.08
CA THR A 64 5.95 8.68 23.09
C THR A 64 5.60 8.07 21.74
N PHE A 65 6.37 8.44 20.71
CA PHE A 65 6.24 7.85 19.36
C PHE A 65 7.11 6.61 19.17
N ASN A 66 7.76 6.11 20.22
CA ASN A 66 8.78 5.06 20.06
C ASN A 66 8.28 3.81 19.34
N LYS A 67 7.08 3.31 19.68
CA LYS A 67 6.52 2.13 19.01
C LYS A 67 6.18 2.41 17.55
N LEU A 68 5.69 3.60 17.25
CA LEU A 68 5.37 3.98 15.87
C LEU A 68 6.65 4.16 15.04
N LEU A 69 7.72 4.68 15.62
CA LEU A 69 9.00 4.78 14.93
C LEU A 69 9.62 3.41 14.66
N GLU A 70 9.46 2.47 15.59
CA GLU A 70 9.87 1.07 15.36
C GLU A 70 9.07 0.43 14.25
N LEU A 71 7.76 0.64 14.23
CA LEU A 71 6.90 0.10 13.19
C LEU A 71 7.23 0.72 11.83
N GLU A 72 7.48 2.03 11.78
CA GLU A 72 7.94 2.69 10.56
C GLU A 72 9.23 2.07 10.05
N THR A 73 10.21 1.83 10.93
CA THR A 73 11.47 1.20 10.54
C THR A 73 11.24 -0.16 9.90
N LYS A 74 10.37 -0.98 10.49
CA LYS A 74 10.01 -2.28 9.91
C LYS A 74 9.38 -2.15 8.53
N LEU A 75 8.46 -1.20 8.37
CA LEU A 75 7.79 -0.97 7.11
C LEU A 75 8.76 -0.45 6.05
N ARG A 76 9.61 0.50 6.41
CA ARG A 76 10.61 1.04 5.48
C ARG A 76 11.60 -0.03 5.04
N ASP A 77 12.09 -0.85 5.98
CA ASP A 77 13.01 -1.93 5.66
C ASP A 77 12.36 -2.99 4.76
N ALA A 78 11.06 -3.27 5.00
CA ALA A 78 10.34 -4.25 4.22
C ALA A 78 9.98 -3.76 2.81
N PHE A 79 9.70 -2.46 2.63
CA PHE A 79 9.15 -1.93 1.40
C PHE A 79 10.09 -1.03 0.60
N GLN A 80 11.23 -0.62 1.16
CA GLN A 80 12.20 0.18 0.41
C GLN A 80 12.67 -0.62 -0.80
N ALA A 81 12.39 -0.11 -2.00
CA ALA A 81 12.72 -0.77 -3.27
C ALA A 81 12.16 -2.20 -3.39
N ARG A 82 11.08 -2.51 -2.68
CA ARG A 82 10.43 -3.82 -2.77
C ARG A 82 9.77 -3.99 -4.12
N GLN A 83 9.95 -5.16 -4.72
CA GLN A 83 9.34 -5.53 -5.99
C GLN A 83 8.46 -6.77 -5.78
N ILE A 84 7.23 -6.71 -6.26
CA ILE A 84 6.29 -7.82 -6.17
C ILE A 84 5.78 -8.14 -7.57
N ASP A 85 5.91 -9.40 -7.96
CA ASP A 85 5.44 -9.89 -9.25
C ASP A 85 4.23 -10.79 -9.02
N THR A 86 3.08 -10.37 -9.51
CA THR A 86 1.84 -11.15 -9.44
C THR A 86 1.40 -11.55 -10.83
N ASP A 87 0.35 -12.37 -10.92
CA ASP A 87 -0.22 -12.76 -12.22
C ASP A 87 -0.88 -11.59 -12.96
N GLN A 88 -1.27 -10.52 -12.25
CA GLN A 88 -1.98 -9.37 -12.82
C GLN A 88 -1.09 -8.16 -13.00
N ALA A 89 -0.03 -8.01 -12.22
CA ALA A 89 0.77 -6.80 -12.22
C ALA A 89 2.17 -7.03 -11.66
N TYR A 90 3.09 -6.15 -12.06
CA TYR A 90 4.40 -6.00 -11.44
C TYR A 90 4.40 -4.69 -10.66
N ILE A 91 4.77 -4.74 -9.39
CA ILE A 91 4.65 -3.61 -8.46
C ILE A 91 6.01 -3.29 -7.88
N MET A 92 6.40 -2.02 -7.92
CA MET A 92 7.62 -1.54 -7.28
C MET A 92 7.25 -0.47 -6.25
N PHE A 93 7.76 -0.62 -5.02
CA PHE A 93 7.55 0.32 -3.93
C PHE A 93 8.77 1.20 -3.74
N ASN A 94 8.53 2.48 -3.47
CA ASN A 94 9.57 3.43 -3.06
C ASN A 94 9.05 4.26 -1.90
N PHE A 95 9.89 4.46 -0.89
CA PHE A 95 9.54 5.35 0.21
C PHE A 95 9.50 6.80 -0.29
N ASN A 96 8.49 7.55 0.13
CA ASN A 96 8.33 8.94 -0.27
C ASN A 96 8.59 9.88 0.92
N SER A 97 7.81 9.73 2.00
CA SER A 97 7.89 10.67 3.13
C SER A 97 7.22 10.11 4.37
N SER A 98 7.52 10.71 5.52
CA SER A 98 6.80 10.42 6.76
C SER A 98 6.75 11.67 7.64
N ASP A 99 5.73 11.74 8.49
CA ASP A 99 5.52 12.87 9.39
C ASP A 99 4.61 12.49 10.55
N ASN A 100 4.79 13.18 11.67
CA ASN A 100 3.87 13.09 12.79
C ASN A 100 2.61 13.90 12.50
N ILE A 101 1.45 13.34 12.83
CA ILE A 101 0.18 14.00 12.67
C ILE A 101 -0.32 14.38 14.07
N ARG A 102 -0.70 15.64 14.23
CA ARG A 102 -1.27 16.12 15.50
C ARG A 102 -2.64 15.52 15.72
N THR A 103 -2.91 15.07 16.95
CA THR A 103 -4.20 14.56 17.35
C THR A 103 -4.78 15.43 18.47
N ILE A 104 -6.09 15.37 18.67
CA ILE A 104 -6.75 16.10 19.76
C ILE A 104 -6.42 15.45 21.10
N ASP A 105 -6.40 14.12 21.14
CA ASP A 105 -6.03 13.35 22.34
C ASP A 105 -4.51 13.20 22.39
N GLU A 106 -3.88 13.81 23.40
CA GLU A 106 -2.41 13.76 23.55
C GLU A 106 -1.89 12.34 23.78
N ALA A 107 -2.71 11.44 24.34
CA ALA A 107 -2.33 10.05 24.52
C ALA A 107 -2.35 9.26 23.22
N LEU A 108 -3.09 9.73 22.21
CA LEU A 108 -3.15 9.10 20.90
C LEU A 108 -2.05 9.67 20.01
N LYS A 109 -1.12 8.82 19.61
CA LYS A 109 -0.06 9.19 18.66
C LYS A 109 -0.45 8.72 17.28
N ARG A 110 -0.20 9.57 16.29
CA ARG A 110 -0.46 9.27 14.90
C ARG A 110 0.74 9.69 14.05
N ARG A 111 1.16 8.82 13.14
CA ARG A 111 2.25 9.10 12.20
C ARG A 111 1.83 8.65 10.82
N ASN A 112 2.10 9.48 9.82
CA ASN A 112 1.79 9.18 8.43
C ASN A 112 3.07 8.79 7.70
N LEU A 113 2.99 7.69 6.93
CA LEU A 113 4.01 7.28 5.98
C LEU A 113 3.41 7.29 4.59
N ARG A 114 4.18 7.75 3.61
CA ARG A 114 3.77 7.70 2.22
C ARG A 114 4.81 6.95 1.40
N PHE A 115 4.34 5.94 0.68
CA PHE A 115 5.13 5.25 -0.34
C PHE A 115 4.55 5.57 -1.71
N TYR A 116 5.40 5.57 -2.72
CA TYR A 116 4.97 5.62 -4.10
C TYR A 116 5.13 4.22 -4.69
N MET A 117 4.06 3.74 -5.34
CA MET A 117 4.05 2.44 -5.99
C MET A 117 3.89 2.65 -7.48
N LYS A 118 4.79 2.09 -8.27
CA LYS A 118 4.60 2.01 -9.70
C LYS A 118 4.10 0.63 -10.05
N VAL A 119 3.00 0.57 -10.81
CA VAL A 119 2.31 -0.67 -11.16
C VAL A 119 2.31 -0.80 -12.67
N TRP A 120 2.88 -1.90 -13.17
CA TRP A 120 2.82 -2.28 -14.57
C TRP A 120 1.81 -3.41 -14.70
N TRP A 121 0.73 -3.14 -15.45
CA TRP A 121 -0.32 -4.13 -15.62
C TRP A 121 0.07 -5.17 -16.65
N LYS A 122 -0.20 -6.43 -16.35
CA LYS A 122 -0.01 -7.54 -17.27
C LYS A 122 -1.30 -7.78 -18.03
N LYS A 123 -1.19 -8.01 -19.34
CA LYS A 123 -2.34 -8.34 -20.15
C LYS A 123 -2.69 -9.82 -19.98
N PRO A 124 -3.97 -10.15 -19.76
CA PRO A 124 -4.39 -11.55 -19.81
C PRO A 124 -4.05 -12.18 -21.18
N VAL A 125 -3.55 -13.41 -21.17
CA VAL A 125 -3.10 -14.11 -22.37
C VAL A 125 -4.22 -14.18 -23.43
N GLY A 126 -5.47 -14.43 -23.01
CA GLY A 126 -6.59 -14.49 -23.94
C GLY A 126 -6.85 -13.18 -24.66
N ILE A 127 -6.76 -12.04 -23.94
CA ILE A 127 -6.95 -10.71 -24.53
C ILE A 127 -5.80 -10.42 -25.50
N GLN A 128 -4.58 -10.77 -25.14
CA GLN A 128 -3.41 -10.61 -26.00
C GLN A 128 -3.58 -11.35 -27.33
N ARG A 129 -4.01 -12.60 -27.27
CA ARG A 129 -4.23 -13.40 -28.48
C ARG A 129 -5.31 -12.81 -29.37
N GLN A 130 -6.39 -12.31 -28.79
CA GLN A 130 -7.45 -11.67 -29.54
C GLN A 130 -6.95 -10.41 -30.25
N SER A 131 -6.14 -9.63 -29.59
CA SER A 131 -5.53 -8.45 -30.20
C SER A 131 -4.63 -8.84 -31.36
N GLU A 132 -3.78 -9.84 -31.18
CA GLU A 132 -2.90 -10.33 -32.23
C GLU A 132 -3.69 -10.86 -33.42
N LYS A 133 -4.74 -11.59 -33.13
CA LYS A 133 -5.63 -12.09 -34.20
C LYS A 133 -6.21 -10.97 -35.02
N ARG A 134 -6.68 -9.89 -34.37
CA ARG A 134 -7.23 -8.76 -35.09
C ARG A 134 -6.19 -8.05 -35.94
N THR A 135 -4.95 -7.92 -35.40
CA THR A 135 -3.89 -7.22 -36.13
C THR A 135 -3.31 -8.04 -37.25
N SER A 136 -3.31 -9.34 -37.13
CA SER A 136 -2.81 -10.26 -38.17
C SER A 136 -3.94 -10.84 -38.98
N SER A 137 -5.03 -10.15 -39.13
CA SER A 137 -6.29 -10.62 -39.64
C SER A 137 -6.94 -11.58 -38.68
N THR A 138 -6.56 -11.45 -37.55
CA THR A 138 -7.14 -12.28 -36.54
C THR A 138 -7.27 -11.62 -35.28
#